data_4189270305aa281c1419ba59dbf5d337
#
_entry.id   4189270305aa281c1419ba59dbf5d337
#
_cell.length_a   1.000
_cell.length_b   1.000
_cell.length_c   1.000
_cell.angle_alpha   90.00
_cell.angle_beta   90.00
_cell.angle_gamma   90.00
#
_symmetry.space_group_name_H-M   'P 1'
#
loop_
_entity.id
_entity.type
_entity.pdbx_description
1 polymer ?
#
loop_
_entity_poly.entity_id
_entity_poly.type
_entity_poly.pdbx_seq_one_letter_code
_entity_poly.pdbx_strand_id
1 'polypeptide(L)'
;MKISKLLALLAVLAMVVAACGPSEGVDTTAPGGATTEAPDTTAATDTTEPVTGGEAGAGGNLLLLQWQAASQANPYLSTGTKDLLAGSLVLDPLAEFDPEGQVVPVLAAELPTVDNGGISEDLTQITWTLQEGLVWSDGTPVTSADLVLTWEYCSNEATGCATAAFESVTSVEAVDDLTITITFNGPQPFPFVPFVGYTSPVIQAAQFADCVGEAANACTEQNFQPIGTGPFMVTELRPEDTVLYEMNPEYRGIADGQPFFGTVEIKGGGDAEATARSVLEIGEADYAWNLQVAPEILGPMEAAGNGTVLVAFTSSVEAVRLNQTDSEGSPPSEYQGDATAPTGGTSPYFYQNEVLATALSLAIDRNELTAVGYGETGLPTCTFWPVGDEATTSFDDTCFTQDIEGANALLDENGYVDTDDDGVRETPDGLPLSFEYVTSTNAVRQSFQDLIAGYWEQIGVETEMRNVDAGLFFDGTCASDDCIWKFFRPIQMYTNSSVGPDAVSYFLGFLCDQIPSSANSWGGENLDRYCTEEYDALYAQLAGMAPDDPARIDTIHQLQDLVLSYALIPLVNRGTVSAVSNEIQGVALNGWDSEYWNVEEWTRS
;
A
#
# COMPACT_ATOMS: atom_id res chain seq x y z
N MET A 1 -48.69 -29.76 -13.51
CA MET A 1 -50.05 -29.19 -13.47
C MET A 1 -49.86 -27.68 -13.49
N LYS A 2 -50.03 -27.15 -14.66
CA LYS A 2 -50.91 -26.06 -15.11
C LYS A 2 -50.56 -24.72 -14.45
N ILE A 3 -49.96 -23.77 -15.20
CA ILE A 3 -50.62 -22.80 -16.10
C ILE A 3 -50.98 -21.54 -15.31
N SER A 4 -50.39 -20.44 -15.59
CA SER A 4 -50.53 -19.38 -16.61
C SER A 4 -51.01 -18.11 -15.88
N LYS A 5 -50.75 -16.91 -16.24
CA LYS A 5 -50.67 -16.04 -17.43
C LYS A 5 -50.40 -14.66 -16.86
N LEU A 6 -49.59 -13.84 -17.42
CA LEU A 6 -49.62 -13.04 -18.66
C LEU A 6 -50.44 -11.75 -18.57
N LEU A 7 -49.84 -10.69 -19.11
CA LEU A 7 -50.40 -9.46 -19.67
C LEU A 7 -50.66 -8.31 -18.70
N ALA A 8 -50.38 -7.10 -18.97
CA ALA A 8 -50.04 -6.27 -20.15
C ALA A 8 -50.21 -4.83 -19.67
N LEU A 9 -49.67 -3.85 -20.12
CA LEU A 9 -49.61 -3.13 -21.36
C LEU A 9 -49.47 -1.62 -21.11
N LEU A 10 -48.53 -1.00 -21.81
CA LEU A 10 -48.61 0.21 -22.63
C LEU A 10 -48.97 1.57 -22.00
N ALA A 11 -47.95 2.41 -22.00
CA ALA A 11 -47.83 3.60 -22.85
C ALA A 11 -48.79 4.77 -22.67
N VAL A 12 -48.24 5.96 -22.41
CA VAL A 12 -48.65 7.14 -23.20
C VAL A 12 -47.48 8.11 -23.32
N LEU A 13 -47.13 8.36 -24.56
CA LEU A 13 -46.35 9.39 -25.18
C LEU A 13 -47.13 10.71 -25.17
N ALA A 14 -46.52 11.84 -24.82
CA ALA A 14 -46.92 13.14 -25.42
C ALA A 14 -45.80 14.16 -25.37
N MET A 15 -45.34 14.48 -26.55
CA MET A 15 -44.62 15.66 -27.00
C MET A 15 -45.25 16.98 -26.53
N VAL A 16 -44.44 18.01 -26.32
CA VAL A 16 -44.69 19.34 -26.93
C VAL A 16 -43.37 20.00 -27.32
N VAL A 17 -43.36 20.46 -28.56
CA VAL A 17 -42.32 21.09 -29.35
C VAL A 17 -42.52 22.63 -29.30
N ALA A 18 -41.42 23.33 -29.55
CA ALA A 18 -41.27 24.68 -30.09
C ALA A 18 -41.23 25.85 -29.07
N ALA A 19 -40.33 26.80 -29.22
CA ALA A 19 -40.15 27.63 -30.39
C ALA A 19 -38.77 28.28 -30.47
N CYS A 20 -38.42 28.51 -31.71
CA CYS A 20 -37.25 29.19 -32.28
C CYS A 20 -37.08 30.67 -31.98
N GLY A 21 -35.87 31.15 -31.96
CA GLY A 21 -35.13 32.00 -32.89
C GLY A 21 -35.08 33.49 -32.56
N PRO A 22 -34.33 34.35 -33.30
CA PRO A 22 -32.99 34.12 -33.87
C PRO A 22 -31.99 35.28 -33.66
N SER A 23 -30.71 35.00 -33.99
CA SER A 23 -29.68 35.74 -34.71
C SER A 23 -29.20 37.14 -34.21
N GLU A 24 -27.91 37.27 -34.20
CA GLU A 24 -26.96 38.04 -35.04
C GLU A 24 -25.60 37.98 -34.31
N GLY A 25 -24.48 37.65 -34.82
CA GLY A 25 -23.84 37.84 -36.08
C GLY A 25 -22.54 38.60 -35.91
N VAL A 26 -21.39 37.99 -36.40
CA VAL A 26 -20.12 38.67 -36.75
C VAL A 26 -19.19 39.04 -35.55
N ASP A 27 -17.92 38.68 -35.47
CA ASP A 27 -16.84 38.71 -36.44
C ASP A 27 -15.58 37.94 -35.98
N THR A 28 -14.88 37.38 -36.92
CA THR A 28 -13.58 36.74 -36.88
C THR A 28 -12.47 37.65 -36.43
N THR A 29 -11.60 37.14 -35.53
CA THR A 29 -10.13 37.27 -35.64
C THR A 29 -9.42 36.34 -34.67
N ALA A 30 -8.70 35.36 -35.14
CA ALA A 30 -7.54 34.83 -34.47
C ALA A 30 -6.37 35.80 -34.73
N PRO A 31 -5.39 35.94 -33.87
CA PRO A 31 -4.43 34.90 -33.54
C PRO A 31 -3.80 34.98 -32.14
N GLY A 32 -3.06 33.97 -31.77
CA GLY A 32 -2.01 34.09 -30.77
C GLY A 32 -2.04 33.00 -29.71
N GLY A 33 -1.03 32.14 -29.77
CA GLY A 33 -0.78 31.09 -28.82
C GLY A 33 -0.77 31.61 -27.37
N ALA A 34 -1.41 30.91 -26.52
CA ALA A 34 -1.24 31.03 -25.09
C ALA A 34 -0.76 29.66 -24.59
N THR A 35 0.48 29.65 -24.16
CA THR A 35 1.03 28.68 -23.23
C THR A 35 0.07 28.54 -22.05
N THR A 36 -0.46 27.36 -21.85
CA THR A 36 -1.16 26.98 -20.61
C THR A 36 -0.10 26.79 -19.52
N GLU A 37 0.03 27.80 -18.67
CA GLU A 37 0.61 27.62 -17.34
C GLU A 37 -0.28 26.66 -16.55
N ALA A 38 0.36 25.70 -15.91
CA ALA A 38 -0.25 24.85 -14.90
C ALA A 38 -0.86 25.72 -13.78
N PRO A 39 -1.97 25.31 -13.16
CA PRO A 39 -2.50 26.05 -12.03
C PRO A 39 -1.52 25.96 -10.86
N ASP A 40 -1.04 27.10 -10.40
CA ASP A 40 -0.35 27.29 -9.14
C ASP A 40 -1.24 26.74 -8.02
N THR A 41 -0.84 25.62 -7.44
CA THR A 41 -1.36 25.16 -6.16
C THR A 41 -0.86 26.13 -5.10
N THR A 42 -1.66 27.13 -4.79
CA THR A 42 -1.49 27.90 -3.57
C THR A 42 -1.73 26.95 -2.41
N ALA A 43 -0.65 26.51 -1.78
CA ALA A 43 -0.68 25.96 -0.45
C ALA A 43 -1.34 27.01 0.46
N ALA A 44 -2.53 26.71 0.93
CA ALA A 44 -3.14 27.43 2.03
C ALA A 44 -2.36 27.05 3.28
N THR A 45 -1.40 27.86 3.67
CA THR A 45 -0.91 27.88 5.05
C THR A 45 -2.03 28.46 5.91
N ASP A 46 -2.98 27.62 6.26
CA ASP A 46 -3.87 27.91 7.38
C ASP A 46 -3.11 27.47 8.64
N THR A 47 -2.44 28.44 9.26
CA THR A 47 -1.98 28.31 10.64
C THR A 47 -3.24 28.35 11.52
N THR A 48 -3.89 27.21 11.69
CA THR A 48 -4.82 27.00 12.78
C THR A 48 -4.02 27.12 14.07
N GLU A 49 -4.30 28.18 14.85
CA GLU A 49 -3.83 28.23 16.24
C GLU A 49 -4.31 26.95 16.93
N PRO A 50 -3.46 26.27 17.70
CA PRO A 50 -3.87 25.06 18.42
C PRO A 50 -5.08 25.42 19.30
N VAL A 51 -6.14 24.63 19.15
CA VAL A 51 -7.33 24.74 20.01
C VAL A 51 -6.87 24.45 21.42
N THR A 52 -6.77 25.48 22.23
CA THR A 52 -6.28 25.39 23.60
C THR A 52 -7.22 24.58 24.46
N GLY A 53 -6.78 23.34 24.81
CA GLY A 53 -6.99 22.70 26.09
C GLY A 53 -8.41 22.44 26.54
N GLY A 54 -9.01 21.35 26.00
CA GLY A 54 -9.96 20.54 26.76
C GLY A 54 -9.19 19.68 27.78
N GLU A 55 -9.86 19.13 28.79
CA GLU A 55 -9.31 18.09 29.65
C GLU A 55 -9.12 16.80 28.82
N ALA A 56 -7.95 16.15 28.90
CA ALA A 56 -7.69 14.90 28.21
C ALA A 56 -8.82 13.88 28.51
N GLY A 57 -9.26 13.16 27.48
CA GLY A 57 -10.33 12.17 27.58
C GLY A 57 -11.76 12.73 27.66
N ALA A 58 -11.96 14.06 27.57
CA ALA A 58 -13.29 14.68 27.70
C ALA A 58 -14.19 14.52 26.46
N GLY A 59 -13.65 14.14 25.30
CA GLY A 59 -14.33 14.09 24.00
C GLY A 59 -15.26 12.90 23.77
N GLY A 60 -15.39 12.00 24.75
CA GLY A 60 -16.23 10.80 24.61
C GLY A 60 -15.58 9.71 23.76
N ASN A 61 -16.40 9.03 22.93
CA ASN A 61 -15.96 7.93 22.08
C ASN A 61 -15.64 8.40 20.65
N LEU A 62 -14.54 7.90 20.09
CA LEU A 62 -14.19 8.01 18.67
C LEU A 62 -14.50 6.67 17.98
N LEU A 63 -15.35 6.68 16.96
CA LEU A 63 -15.76 5.47 16.22
C LEU A 63 -15.05 5.41 14.87
N LEU A 64 -14.11 4.47 14.74
CA LEU A 64 -13.34 4.19 13.54
C LEU A 64 -13.90 2.94 12.85
N LEU A 65 -14.27 3.01 11.58
CA LEU A 65 -14.76 1.87 10.82
C LEU A 65 -13.65 1.30 9.93
N GLN A 66 -13.41 0.01 10.07
CA GLN A 66 -12.55 -0.77 9.18
C GLN A 66 -13.38 -1.91 8.58
N TRP A 67 -13.65 -1.87 7.27
CA TRP A 67 -14.41 -2.95 6.63
C TRP A 67 -13.69 -4.31 6.69
N GLN A 68 -12.36 -4.31 6.82
CA GLN A 68 -11.57 -5.47 7.23
C GLN A 68 -11.29 -5.36 8.73
N ALA A 69 -11.86 -6.24 9.53
CA ALA A 69 -11.71 -6.22 10.98
C ALA A 69 -10.31 -6.65 11.42
N ALA A 70 -9.79 -6.01 12.49
CA ALA A 70 -8.52 -6.37 13.07
C ALA A 70 -8.56 -7.78 13.71
N SER A 71 -7.48 -8.53 13.56
CA SER A 71 -7.30 -9.86 14.16
C SER A 71 -6.40 -9.85 15.39
N GLN A 72 -5.53 -8.86 15.50
CA GLN A 72 -4.60 -8.64 16.61
C GLN A 72 -4.13 -7.18 16.65
N ALA A 73 -3.37 -6.82 17.68
CA ALA A 73 -2.76 -5.50 17.85
C ALA A 73 -1.21 -5.57 17.94
N ASN A 74 -0.60 -6.73 17.71
CA ASN A 74 0.83 -6.89 17.59
C ASN A 74 1.25 -6.79 16.11
N PRO A 75 1.89 -5.67 15.68
CA PRO A 75 2.22 -5.46 14.27
C PRO A 75 3.31 -6.41 13.76
N TYR A 76 4.10 -7.00 14.63
CA TYR A 76 5.17 -7.91 14.25
C TYR A 76 4.71 -9.29 13.77
N LEU A 77 3.45 -9.65 14.02
CA LEU A 77 2.89 -10.95 13.61
C LEU A 77 1.80 -10.81 12.53
N SER A 78 1.71 -9.67 11.87
CA SER A 78 0.75 -9.43 10.79
C SER A 78 1.30 -8.49 9.72
N THR A 79 1.02 -8.78 8.46
CA THR A 79 1.23 -7.87 7.32
C THR A 79 -0.04 -7.08 6.97
N GLY A 80 -1.15 -7.35 7.65
CA GLY A 80 -2.45 -6.71 7.37
C GLY A 80 -2.51 -5.30 7.92
N THR A 81 -2.66 -4.28 7.06
CA THR A 81 -2.79 -2.87 7.46
C THR A 81 -3.84 -2.66 8.56
N LYS A 82 -4.93 -3.43 8.55
CA LYS A 82 -5.97 -3.41 9.59
C LYS A 82 -5.43 -3.69 11.00
N ASP A 83 -4.47 -4.62 11.12
CA ASP A 83 -3.84 -5.00 12.38
C ASP A 83 -2.76 -4.00 12.78
N LEU A 84 -1.98 -3.52 11.81
CA LEU A 84 -0.97 -2.48 12.00
C LEU A 84 -1.61 -1.19 12.54
N LEU A 85 -2.73 -0.76 11.95
CA LEU A 85 -3.50 0.40 12.41
C LEU A 85 -4.11 0.18 13.81
N ALA A 86 -4.55 -1.03 14.13
CA ALA A 86 -5.03 -1.33 15.49
C ALA A 86 -3.90 -1.23 16.53
N GLY A 87 -2.68 -1.64 16.16
CA GLY A 87 -1.48 -1.52 17.00
C GLY A 87 -1.00 -0.08 17.15
N SER A 88 -1.10 0.77 16.13
CA SER A 88 -0.56 2.13 16.11
C SER A 88 -1.22 3.10 17.10
N LEU A 89 -2.43 2.79 17.59
CA LEU A 89 -3.07 3.54 18.68
C LEU A 89 -2.40 3.31 20.04
N VAL A 90 -1.57 2.28 20.16
CA VAL A 90 -1.03 1.77 21.42
C VAL A 90 0.50 1.78 21.46
N LEU A 91 1.14 1.38 20.36
CA LEU A 91 2.58 1.17 20.27
C LEU A 91 3.23 2.27 19.44
N ASP A 92 4.17 2.98 20.05
CA ASP A 92 4.93 4.03 19.37
C ASP A 92 6.29 3.53 18.86
N PRO A 93 6.76 4.05 17.71
CA PRO A 93 8.14 3.87 17.23
C PRO A 93 9.10 4.90 17.84
N LEU A 94 10.40 4.81 17.53
CA LEU A 94 11.36 5.87 17.86
C LEU A 94 11.11 7.15 17.06
N ALA A 95 10.71 6.99 15.82
CA ALA A 95 10.33 8.06 14.90
C ALA A 95 9.29 7.54 13.92
N GLU A 96 8.57 8.43 13.26
CA GLU A 96 7.55 8.10 12.27
C GLU A 96 7.71 8.98 11.03
N PHE A 97 6.95 8.69 9.97
CA PHE A 97 6.87 9.55 8.80
C PHE A 97 5.65 10.46 8.92
N ASP A 98 5.84 11.76 8.67
CA ASP A 98 4.71 12.69 8.53
C ASP A 98 4.04 12.57 7.13
N PRO A 99 2.91 13.26 6.88
CA PRO A 99 2.24 13.21 5.57
C PRO A 99 3.10 13.68 4.39
N GLU A 100 4.13 14.48 4.62
CA GLU A 100 5.11 14.94 3.65
C GLU A 100 6.27 13.94 3.46
N GLY A 101 6.28 12.82 4.21
CA GLY A 101 7.32 11.79 4.17
C GLY A 101 8.60 12.17 4.93
N GLN A 102 8.55 13.18 5.81
CA GLN A 102 9.69 13.51 6.63
C GLN A 102 9.71 12.63 7.89
N VAL A 103 10.90 12.23 8.31
CA VAL A 103 11.07 11.50 9.58
C VAL A 103 10.92 12.48 10.74
N VAL A 104 10.00 12.21 11.65
CA VAL A 104 9.76 13.01 12.87
C VAL A 104 9.96 12.16 14.12
N PRO A 105 10.60 12.67 15.20
CA PRO A 105 10.86 11.89 16.41
C PRO A 105 9.57 11.70 17.22
N VAL A 106 9.36 10.48 17.76
CA VAL A 106 8.23 10.12 18.62
C VAL A 106 8.72 9.76 20.03
N LEU A 107 9.42 8.62 20.20
CA LEU A 107 10.06 8.26 21.47
C LEU A 107 11.52 8.74 21.52
N ALA A 108 12.13 9.04 20.40
CA ALA A 108 13.47 9.58 20.34
C ALA A 108 13.53 11.04 20.80
N ALA A 109 14.60 11.43 21.48
CA ALA A 109 14.83 12.80 21.93
C ALA A 109 15.14 13.75 20.76
N GLU A 110 15.81 13.24 19.73
CA GLU A 110 16.13 13.95 18.49
C GLU A 110 16.40 12.93 17.37
N LEU A 111 16.36 13.38 16.11
CA LEU A 111 16.76 12.55 14.99
C LEU A 111 18.29 12.41 14.94
N PRO A 112 18.82 11.18 14.82
CA PRO A 112 20.23 10.95 14.55
C PRO A 112 20.62 11.49 13.18
N THR A 113 21.78 12.15 13.13
CA THR A 113 22.39 12.64 11.89
C THR A 113 23.91 12.38 11.92
N VAL A 114 24.57 12.49 10.77
CA VAL A 114 26.04 12.47 10.72
C VAL A 114 26.61 13.69 11.47
N ASP A 115 25.97 14.84 11.35
CA ASP A 115 26.42 16.09 11.96
C ASP A 115 26.36 16.08 13.49
N ASN A 116 25.32 15.44 14.10
CA ASN A 116 25.24 15.30 15.56
C ASN A 116 25.94 14.04 16.09
N GLY A 117 26.55 13.24 15.22
CA GLY A 117 27.25 12.01 15.55
C GLY A 117 26.32 10.82 15.85
N GLY A 118 25.01 10.97 15.64
CA GLY A 118 24.05 9.89 15.77
C GLY A 118 24.10 8.86 14.64
N ILE A 119 24.64 9.24 13.46
CA ILE A 119 24.96 8.33 12.35
C ILE A 119 26.48 8.33 12.16
N SER A 120 27.08 7.15 12.05
CA SER A 120 28.53 7.03 11.81
C SER A 120 28.90 7.53 10.41
N GLU A 121 30.14 8.08 10.25
CA GLU A 121 30.63 8.60 8.95
C GLU A 121 30.65 7.54 7.84
N ASP A 122 30.78 6.26 8.18
CA ASP A 122 30.76 5.14 7.25
C ASP A 122 29.34 4.54 7.05
N LEU A 123 28.32 5.18 7.63
CA LEU A 123 26.91 4.83 7.53
C LEU A 123 26.57 3.40 8.01
N THR A 124 27.44 2.78 8.83
CA THR A 124 27.24 1.42 9.32
C THR A 124 26.58 1.35 10.70
N GLN A 125 26.42 2.49 11.36
CA GLN A 125 25.80 2.56 12.69
C GLN A 125 24.87 3.77 12.83
N ILE A 126 23.77 3.57 13.57
CA ILE A 126 22.90 4.64 14.05
C ILE A 126 22.74 4.52 15.57
N THR A 127 22.83 5.64 16.25
CA THR A 127 22.65 5.75 17.72
C THR A 127 21.40 6.56 18.00
N TRP A 128 20.47 5.98 18.73
CA TRP A 128 19.24 6.61 19.17
C TRP A 128 19.27 6.87 20.67
N THR A 129 18.74 8.02 21.08
CA THR A 129 18.53 8.37 22.49
C THR A 129 17.04 8.60 22.73
N LEU A 130 16.48 7.89 23.72
CA LEU A 130 15.10 8.06 24.16
C LEU A 130 14.90 9.40 24.87
N GLN A 131 13.71 9.96 24.81
CA GLN A 131 13.28 11.07 25.64
C GLN A 131 13.37 10.67 27.13
N GLU A 132 13.73 11.62 28.00
CA GLU A 132 13.73 11.39 29.44
C GLU A 132 12.29 11.30 29.99
N GLY A 133 12.06 10.37 30.90
CA GLY A 133 10.79 10.26 31.64
C GLY A 133 9.67 9.54 30.91
N LEU A 134 9.93 8.90 29.78
CA LEU A 134 8.96 8.04 29.11
C LEU A 134 8.57 6.85 30.01
N VAL A 135 7.28 6.58 30.07
CA VAL A 135 6.72 5.44 30.78
C VAL A 135 5.74 4.67 29.89
N TRP A 136 5.65 3.38 30.13
CA TRP A 136 4.63 2.50 29.59
C TRP A 136 3.27 2.78 30.25
N SER A 137 2.18 2.33 29.65
CA SER A 137 0.82 2.51 30.19
C SER A 137 0.58 1.82 31.55
N ASP A 138 1.49 0.93 31.98
CA ASP A 138 1.50 0.32 33.32
C ASP A 138 2.31 1.14 34.33
N GLY A 139 2.87 2.29 33.93
CA GLY A 139 3.70 3.19 34.77
C GLY A 139 5.15 2.77 34.92
N THR A 140 5.60 1.69 34.28
CA THR A 140 7.01 1.30 34.27
C THR A 140 7.82 2.13 33.26
N PRO A 141 9.13 2.42 33.51
CA PRO A 141 9.92 3.24 32.63
C PRO A 141 10.22 2.53 31.29
N VAL A 142 10.22 3.29 30.20
CA VAL A 142 10.76 2.86 28.91
C VAL A 142 12.27 2.95 28.96
N THR A 143 12.97 1.90 28.52
CA THR A 143 14.42 1.83 28.56
C THR A 143 15.01 1.20 27.29
N SER A 144 16.32 1.34 27.11
CA SER A 144 17.07 0.68 26.05
C SER A 144 16.88 -0.84 25.99
N ALA A 145 16.54 -1.48 27.12
CA ALA A 145 16.26 -2.91 27.19
C ALA A 145 15.01 -3.31 26.35
N ASP A 146 14.03 -2.40 26.23
CA ASP A 146 12.83 -2.63 25.42
C ASP A 146 13.17 -2.67 23.93
N LEU A 147 14.08 -1.79 23.48
CA LEU A 147 14.56 -1.76 22.10
C LEU A 147 15.42 -3.00 21.77
N VAL A 148 16.29 -3.41 22.69
CA VAL A 148 17.08 -4.64 22.52
C VAL A 148 16.17 -5.84 22.38
N LEU A 149 15.16 -5.98 23.26
CA LEU A 149 14.21 -7.08 23.17
C LEU A 149 13.39 -7.03 21.87
N THR A 150 12.95 -5.84 21.44
CA THR A 150 12.19 -5.69 20.19
C THR A 150 12.98 -6.24 19.00
N TRP A 151 14.26 -5.91 18.91
CA TRP A 151 15.13 -6.50 17.90
C TRP A 151 15.33 -8.01 18.11
N GLU A 152 15.58 -8.51 19.32
CA GLU A 152 15.72 -9.93 19.61
C GLU A 152 14.45 -10.73 19.26
N TYR A 153 13.28 -10.11 19.45
CA TYR A 153 12.00 -10.70 19.08
C TYR A 153 11.92 -10.96 17.57
N CYS A 154 12.29 -10.00 16.73
CA CYS A 154 12.23 -10.14 15.29
C CYS A 154 13.45 -10.79 14.65
N SER A 155 14.64 -10.69 15.22
CA SER A 155 15.84 -11.38 14.73
C SER A 155 15.83 -12.91 14.99
N ASN A 156 14.91 -13.38 15.83
CA ASN A 156 14.69 -14.81 16.03
C ASN A 156 13.75 -15.35 14.95
N GLU A 157 14.28 -16.10 14.00
CA GLU A 157 13.51 -16.68 12.88
C GLU A 157 12.26 -17.47 13.32
N ALA A 158 12.30 -18.12 14.51
CA ALA A 158 11.17 -18.89 15.02
C ALA A 158 10.02 -17.99 15.54
N THR A 159 10.23 -16.69 15.70
CA THR A 159 9.15 -15.72 15.99
C THR A 159 8.25 -15.55 14.76
N GLY A 160 8.82 -15.58 13.56
CA GLY A 160 8.10 -15.36 12.32
C GLY A 160 7.61 -13.92 12.17
N CYS A 161 8.47 -12.93 12.47
CA CYS A 161 8.13 -11.52 12.28
C CYS A 161 7.76 -11.23 10.83
N ALA A 162 6.69 -10.46 10.66
CA ALA A 162 6.13 -10.09 9.38
C ALA A 162 6.72 -8.79 8.79
N THR A 163 7.79 -8.26 9.39
CA THR A 163 8.46 -7.03 8.94
C THR A 163 9.91 -7.31 8.53
N ALA A 164 10.36 -6.66 7.46
CA ALA A 164 11.75 -6.64 7.02
C ALA A 164 12.62 -5.58 7.74
N ALA A 165 12.05 -4.83 8.68
CA ALA A 165 12.71 -3.67 9.30
C ALA A 165 14.08 -3.97 9.94
N PHE A 166 14.34 -5.21 10.33
CA PHE A 166 15.57 -5.63 11.00
C PHE A 166 16.51 -6.46 10.13
N GLU A 167 16.23 -6.69 8.86
CA GLU A 167 17.04 -7.57 7.98
C GLU A 167 18.48 -7.09 7.80
N SER A 168 18.69 -5.77 7.74
CA SER A 168 20.02 -5.19 7.65
C SER A 168 20.75 -5.08 9.00
N VAL A 169 20.07 -5.38 10.13
CA VAL A 169 20.60 -5.17 11.48
C VAL A 169 21.39 -6.37 11.96
N THR A 170 22.65 -6.16 12.34
CA THR A 170 23.51 -7.20 12.92
C THR A 170 23.54 -7.18 14.44
N SER A 171 23.32 -6.02 15.07
CA SER A 171 23.18 -5.90 16.52
C SER A 171 22.42 -4.64 16.93
N VAL A 172 21.73 -4.72 18.07
CA VAL A 172 21.20 -3.58 18.83
C VAL A 172 21.78 -3.67 20.23
N GLU A 173 22.60 -2.70 20.62
CA GLU A 173 23.33 -2.71 21.88
C GLU A 173 22.93 -1.53 22.73
N ALA A 174 22.57 -1.78 23.99
CA ALA A 174 22.34 -0.73 24.98
C ALA A 174 23.68 -0.10 25.37
N VAL A 175 23.80 1.22 25.20
CA VAL A 175 24.93 2.03 25.66
C VAL A 175 24.72 2.42 27.12
N ASP A 176 23.50 2.83 27.46
CA ASP A 176 22.99 3.12 28.78
C ASP A 176 21.47 2.89 28.82
N ASP A 177 20.79 3.30 29.90
CA ASP A 177 19.35 3.06 30.08
C ASP A 177 18.46 3.76 29.04
N LEU A 178 18.96 4.80 28.34
CA LEU A 178 18.20 5.58 27.35
C LEU A 178 18.82 5.54 25.95
N THR A 179 19.99 4.96 25.77
CA THR A 179 20.73 5.05 24.51
C THR A 179 21.01 3.65 23.95
N ILE A 180 20.74 3.46 22.67
CA ILE A 180 21.13 2.27 21.92
C ILE A 180 22.00 2.64 20.72
N THR A 181 22.83 1.70 20.29
CA THR A 181 23.50 1.73 19.00
C THR A 181 23.06 0.52 18.18
N ILE A 182 22.58 0.76 16.97
CA ILE A 182 22.24 -0.24 15.97
C ILE A 182 23.43 -0.35 15.02
N THR A 183 23.90 -1.57 14.76
CA THR A 183 24.94 -1.85 13.76
C THR A 183 24.33 -2.60 12.59
N PHE A 184 24.59 -2.14 11.39
CA PHE A 184 24.10 -2.74 10.14
C PHE A 184 25.14 -3.69 9.52
N ASN A 185 24.69 -4.53 8.61
CA ASN A 185 25.53 -5.45 7.84
C ASN A 185 26.33 -4.76 6.70
N GLY A 186 26.09 -3.47 6.46
CA GLY A 186 26.76 -2.61 5.48
C GLY A 186 26.33 -1.16 5.64
N PRO A 187 26.84 -0.24 4.83
CA PRO A 187 26.41 1.15 4.84
C PRO A 187 24.90 1.28 4.56
N GLN A 188 24.23 2.12 5.35
CA GLN A 188 22.81 2.46 5.22
C GLN A 188 22.67 3.97 5.04
N PRO A 189 22.57 4.48 3.82
CA PRO A 189 22.39 5.92 3.57
C PRO A 189 21.08 6.47 4.13
N PHE A 190 20.05 5.63 4.20
CA PHE A 190 18.77 5.90 4.86
C PHE A 190 18.54 4.90 6.00
N PRO A 191 19.09 5.15 7.21
CA PRO A 191 19.06 4.18 8.31
C PRO A 191 17.77 4.21 9.14
N PHE A 192 16.70 4.86 8.64
CA PHE A 192 15.44 5.08 9.33
C PHE A 192 14.39 4.01 8.99
N VAL A 193 14.76 2.74 9.08
CA VAL A 193 13.86 1.60 8.90
C VAL A 193 13.62 0.86 10.21
N PRO A 194 14.65 0.38 10.96
CA PRO A 194 14.43 -0.26 12.25
C PRO A 194 13.92 0.77 13.27
N PHE A 195 12.84 0.44 13.96
CA PHE A 195 12.14 1.27 14.96
C PHE A 195 11.52 2.56 14.40
N VAL A 196 11.28 2.66 13.10
CA VAL A 196 10.63 3.80 12.47
C VAL A 196 9.34 3.37 11.79
N GLY A 197 8.27 4.18 12.00
CA GLY A 197 6.93 3.92 11.49
C GLY A 197 6.16 2.84 12.24
N TYR A 198 4.88 2.77 11.96
CA TYR A 198 3.91 1.90 12.65
C TYR A 198 4.14 0.39 12.41
N THR A 199 4.98 0.02 11.46
CA THR A 199 5.36 -1.37 11.19
C THR A 199 6.53 -1.85 12.05
N SER A 200 7.21 -0.94 12.76
CA SER A 200 8.40 -1.24 13.56
C SER A 200 8.41 -0.51 14.91
N PRO A 201 7.29 -0.52 15.68
CA PRO A 201 7.23 0.15 16.98
C PRO A 201 8.03 -0.58 18.06
N VAL A 202 8.21 0.07 19.20
CA VAL A 202 8.86 -0.54 20.37
C VAL A 202 7.85 -1.36 21.17
N ILE A 203 8.23 -2.59 21.59
CA ILE A 203 7.43 -3.44 22.49
C ILE A 203 8.08 -3.55 23.87
N GLN A 204 7.25 -3.68 24.93
CA GLN A 204 7.73 -3.74 26.30
C GLN A 204 8.45 -5.06 26.60
N ALA A 205 9.71 -4.98 27.01
CA ALA A 205 10.52 -6.15 27.33
C ALA A 205 9.91 -7.03 28.44
N ALA A 206 9.36 -6.41 29.49
CA ALA A 206 8.75 -7.15 30.60
C ALA A 206 7.53 -7.97 30.18
N GLN A 207 6.74 -7.48 29.22
CA GLN A 207 5.54 -8.17 28.73
C GLN A 207 5.89 -9.27 27.71
N PHE A 208 6.88 -9.05 26.83
CA PHE A 208 7.17 -9.92 25.69
C PHE A 208 8.36 -10.87 25.89
N ALA A 209 9.08 -10.82 27.03
CA ALA A 209 10.27 -11.65 27.28
C ALA A 209 10.04 -13.17 27.06
N ASP A 210 8.87 -13.67 27.44
CA ASP A 210 8.51 -15.08 27.29
C ASP A 210 7.85 -15.41 25.93
N CYS A 211 7.71 -14.41 25.05
CA CYS A 211 7.03 -14.50 23.75
C CYS A 211 7.99 -14.56 22.56
N VAL A 212 9.29 -14.64 22.78
CA VAL A 212 10.30 -14.71 21.71
C VAL A 212 10.33 -16.12 21.10
N GLY A 213 10.50 -16.21 19.78
CA GLY A 213 10.61 -17.46 19.06
C GLY A 213 9.26 -18.20 18.91
N GLU A 214 9.26 -19.53 19.01
CA GLU A 214 8.06 -20.37 18.81
C GLU A 214 6.88 -20.01 19.73
N ALA A 215 7.11 -19.31 20.83
CA ALA A 215 6.08 -18.86 21.76
C ALA A 215 5.24 -17.68 21.22
N ALA A 216 5.75 -16.91 20.28
CA ALA A 216 5.18 -15.64 19.85
C ALA A 216 3.69 -15.71 19.48
N ASN A 217 3.30 -16.65 18.63
CA ASN A 217 1.90 -16.84 18.23
C ASN A 217 0.98 -17.36 19.34
N ALA A 218 1.54 -17.93 20.41
CA ALA A 218 0.78 -18.44 21.56
C ALA A 218 0.56 -17.36 22.65
N CYS A 219 1.25 -16.24 22.58
CA CYS A 219 1.16 -15.11 23.51
C CYS A 219 -0.09 -14.25 23.21
N THR A 220 -1.28 -14.85 23.31
CA THR A 220 -2.54 -14.19 22.92
C THR A 220 -2.80 -12.90 23.67
N GLU A 221 -2.51 -12.84 24.98
CA GLU A 221 -2.70 -11.64 25.79
C GLU A 221 -1.83 -10.49 25.28
N GLN A 222 -0.55 -10.74 25.03
CA GLN A 222 0.40 -9.75 24.54
C GLN A 222 0.05 -9.29 23.11
N ASN A 223 -0.35 -10.22 22.26
CA ASN A 223 -0.71 -9.93 20.87
C ASN A 223 -2.04 -9.15 20.74
N PHE A 224 -2.95 -9.30 21.71
CA PHE A 224 -4.26 -8.65 21.71
C PHE A 224 -4.30 -7.36 22.53
N GLN A 225 -3.54 -7.29 23.60
CA GLN A 225 -3.51 -6.18 24.55
C GLN A 225 -2.07 -5.81 24.90
N PRO A 226 -1.28 -5.34 23.89
CA PRO A 226 0.07 -4.89 24.18
C PRO A 226 0.06 -3.70 25.14
N ILE A 227 1.01 -3.69 26.07
CA ILE A 227 1.31 -2.52 26.89
C ILE A 227 2.13 -1.57 26.01
N GLY A 228 1.65 -0.34 25.83
CA GLY A 228 2.24 0.63 24.92
C GLY A 228 2.51 1.98 25.56
N THR A 229 3.07 2.87 24.78
CA THR A 229 3.36 4.27 25.12
C THR A 229 2.43 5.25 24.43
N GLY A 230 1.62 4.75 23.49
CA GLY A 230 0.69 5.52 22.67
C GLY A 230 -0.48 6.13 23.47
N PRO A 231 -1.34 6.92 22.80
CA PRO A 231 -2.41 7.67 23.45
C PRO A 231 -3.53 6.80 24.02
N PHE A 232 -3.63 5.54 23.59
CA PHE A 232 -4.68 4.62 24.03
C PHE A 232 -4.14 3.26 24.46
N MET A 233 -4.96 2.51 25.21
CA MET A 233 -4.71 1.14 25.66
C MET A 233 -5.86 0.25 25.18
N VAL A 234 -5.57 -0.95 24.68
CA VAL A 234 -6.59 -1.94 24.35
C VAL A 234 -7.22 -2.49 25.62
N THR A 235 -8.55 -2.39 25.74
CA THR A 235 -9.31 -3.00 26.84
C THR A 235 -9.97 -4.31 26.43
N GLU A 236 -10.36 -4.45 25.17
CA GLU A 236 -10.91 -5.68 24.60
C GLU A 236 -10.57 -5.75 23.10
N LEU A 237 -10.09 -6.90 22.66
CA LEU A 237 -9.96 -7.22 21.25
C LEU A 237 -10.75 -8.48 20.95
N ARG A 238 -11.76 -8.36 20.10
CA ARG A 238 -12.52 -9.47 19.51
C ARG A 238 -12.09 -9.63 18.07
N PRO A 239 -11.25 -10.63 17.74
CA PRO A 239 -10.75 -10.83 16.39
C PRO A 239 -11.88 -10.84 15.36
N GLU A 240 -11.65 -10.20 14.21
CA GLU A 240 -12.60 -10.10 13.10
C GLU A 240 -13.92 -9.36 13.44
N ASP A 241 -13.98 -8.61 14.57
CA ASP A 241 -15.17 -7.87 14.98
C ASP A 241 -14.81 -6.45 15.47
N THR A 242 -14.23 -6.30 16.66
CA THR A 242 -14.13 -5.00 17.32
C THR A 242 -12.86 -4.92 18.19
N VAL A 243 -12.21 -3.75 18.23
CA VAL A 243 -11.20 -3.41 19.23
C VAL A 243 -11.67 -2.21 20.03
N LEU A 244 -11.67 -2.34 21.35
CA LEU A 244 -12.06 -1.28 22.29
C LEU A 244 -10.82 -0.74 23.00
N TYR A 245 -10.75 0.58 23.09
CA TYR A 245 -9.64 1.27 23.74
C TYR A 245 -10.15 2.27 24.77
N GLU A 246 -9.31 2.48 25.79
CA GLU A 246 -9.44 3.59 26.74
C GLU A 246 -8.18 4.46 26.64
N MET A 247 -8.32 5.74 26.97
CA MET A 247 -7.21 6.69 27.04
C MET A 247 -6.10 6.15 27.99
N ASN A 248 -4.86 6.24 27.55
CA ASN A 248 -3.70 5.93 28.36
C ASN A 248 -3.45 7.07 29.38
N PRO A 249 -3.63 6.85 30.69
CA PRO A 249 -3.44 7.91 31.70
C PRO A 249 -1.97 8.32 31.88
N GLU A 250 -1.03 7.51 31.41
CA GLU A 250 0.41 7.76 31.45
C GLU A 250 0.93 8.35 30.12
N TYR A 251 0.03 8.67 29.17
CA TYR A 251 0.45 9.24 27.89
C TYR A 251 1.14 10.59 28.05
N ARG A 252 2.23 10.78 27.32
CA ARG A 252 3.09 11.98 27.41
C ARG A 252 2.35 13.30 27.14
N GLY A 253 1.26 13.29 26.35
CA GLY A 253 0.43 14.45 26.00
C GLY A 253 -0.65 14.82 27.02
N ILE A 254 -0.83 14.08 28.11
CA ILE A 254 -1.90 14.32 29.11
C ILE A 254 -1.87 15.75 29.65
N ALA A 255 -0.67 16.30 29.94
CA ALA A 255 -0.53 17.65 30.47
C ALA A 255 -0.96 18.74 29.47
N ASP A 256 -0.96 18.43 28.18
CA ASP A 256 -1.36 19.29 27.07
C ASP A 256 -2.84 19.08 26.66
N GLY A 257 -3.56 18.20 27.38
CA GLY A 257 -4.97 17.89 27.14
C GLY A 257 -5.18 16.82 26.06
N GLN A 258 -4.17 16.02 25.75
CA GLN A 258 -4.20 14.95 24.73
C GLN A 258 -4.18 13.55 25.38
N PRO A 259 -4.87 12.56 24.74
CA PRO A 259 -5.79 12.73 23.63
C PRO A 259 -7.12 13.37 24.08
N PHE A 260 -7.82 14.00 23.14
CA PHE A 260 -9.14 14.57 23.46
C PHE A 260 -10.19 13.50 23.74
N PHE A 261 -10.19 12.39 23.01
CA PHE A 261 -11.16 11.30 23.19
C PHE A 261 -10.78 10.41 24.38
N GLY A 262 -11.79 10.03 25.18
CA GLY A 262 -11.61 9.13 26.33
C GLY A 262 -11.62 7.66 25.97
N THR A 263 -12.30 7.31 24.87
CA THR A 263 -12.39 5.95 24.34
C THR A 263 -12.34 5.96 22.81
N VAL A 264 -11.83 4.87 22.24
CA VAL A 264 -11.87 4.60 20.81
C VAL A 264 -12.49 3.23 20.59
N GLU A 265 -13.31 3.11 19.57
CA GLU A 265 -13.82 1.84 19.06
C GLU A 265 -13.39 1.70 17.61
N ILE A 266 -12.54 0.71 17.30
CA ILE A 266 -12.36 0.23 15.93
C ILE A 266 -13.40 -0.86 15.71
N LYS A 267 -14.36 -0.61 14.82
CA LYS A 267 -15.40 -1.58 14.48
C LYS A 267 -15.15 -2.13 13.09
N GLY A 268 -15.04 -3.45 13.03
CA GLY A 268 -14.82 -4.18 11.81
C GLY A 268 -16.07 -4.70 11.13
N GLY A 269 -15.88 -5.25 9.93
CA GLY A 269 -16.93 -5.93 9.16
C GLY A 269 -17.72 -5.02 8.21
N GLY A 270 -18.49 -5.65 7.33
CA GLY A 270 -19.17 -4.96 6.25
C GLY A 270 -18.32 -4.89 4.98
N ASP A 271 -18.51 -3.83 4.21
CA ASP A 271 -17.74 -3.52 3.01
C ASP A 271 -17.39 -2.02 2.97
N ALA A 272 -16.52 -1.63 2.06
CA ALA A 272 -16.04 -0.25 1.94
C ALA A 272 -17.18 0.74 1.65
N GLU A 273 -18.19 0.34 0.87
CA GLU A 273 -19.35 1.17 0.56
C GLU A 273 -20.21 1.41 1.82
N ALA A 274 -20.44 0.37 2.62
CA ALA A 274 -21.22 0.49 3.86
C ALA A 274 -20.52 1.38 4.89
N THR A 275 -19.19 1.27 5.03
CA THR A 275 -18.41 2.12 5.95
C THR A 275 -18.38 3.57 5.48
N ALA A 276 -18.19 3.82 4.18
CA ALA A 276 -18.27 5.16 3.58
C ALA A 276 -19.64 5.81 3.84
N ARG A 277 -20.71 5.04 3.62
CA ARG A 277 -22.09 5.48 3.83
C ARG A 277 -22.36 5.90 5.28
N SER A 278 -21.83 5.13 6.25
CA SER A 278 -21.99 5.43 7.68
C SER A 278 -21.40 6.78 8.08
N VAL A 279 -20.26 7.17 7.49
CA VAL A 279 -19.62 8.48 7.76
C VAL A 279 -20.24 9.58 6.90
N LEU A 280 -20.26 9.41 5.58
CA LEU A 280 -20.55 10.47 4.63
C LEU A 280 -22.03 10.78 4.47
N GLU A 281 -22.90 9.73 4.44
CA GLU A 281 -24.34 9.89 4.15
C GLU A 281 -25.19 9.86 5.42
N ILE A 282 -24.90 8.97 6.38
CA ILE A 282 -25.70 8.78 7.59
C ILE A 282 -25.19 9.64 8.75
N GLY A 283 -23.87 9.80 8.90
CA GLY A 283 -23.24 10.56 9.97
C GLY A 283 -23.29 9.83 11.33
N GLU A 284 -23.23 8.50 11.34
CA GLU A 284 -23.24 7.69 12.57
C GLU A 284 -21.85 7.20 13.02
N ALA A 285 -20.80 7.45 12.21
CA ALA A 285 -19.42 7.10 12.51
C ALA A 285 -18.50 8.29 12.24
N ASP A 286 -17.33 8.29 12.86
CA ASP A 286 -16.40 9.40 12.84
C ASP A 286 -15.38 9.30 11.71
N TYR A 287 -14.93 8.07 11.40
CA TYR A 287 -13.91 7.81 10.38
C TYR A 287 -14.16 6.48 9.69
N ALA A 288 -13.87 6.39 8.40
CA ALA A 288 -13.92 5.15 7.63
C ALA A 288 -12.63 4.97 6.83
N TRP A 289 -11.96 3.85 7.06
CA TRP A 289 -10.67 3.49 6.48
C TRP A 289 -10.79 2.82 5.12
N ASN A 290 -9.83 3.13 4.21
CA ASN A 290 -9.56 2.44 2.95
C ASN A 290 -10.78 2.30 2.03
N LEU A 291 -11.32 3.44 1.62
CA LEU A 291 -12.51 3.51 0.78
C LEU A 291 -12.21 3.18 -0.69
N GLN A 292 -12.17 1.91 -1.02
CA GLN A 292 -12.15 1.44 -2.41
C GLN A 292 -13.58 1.38 -2.95
N VAL A 293 -14.14 2.54 -3.25
CA VAL A 293 -15.53 2.73 -3.70
C VAL A 293 -15.51 3.54 -4.98
N ALA A 294 -16.26 3.08 -5.98
CA ALA A 294 -16.32 3.76 -7.27
C ALA A 294 -16.82 5.22 -7.14
N PRO A 295 -16.28 6.14 -7.95
CA PRO A 295 -16.56 7.58 -7.84
C PRO A 295 -18.04 7.95 -7.94
N GLU A 296 -18.79 7.26 -8.79
CA GLU A 296 -20.23 7.46 -8.98
C GLU A 296 -21.07 7.08 -7.75
N ILE A 297 -20.49 6.30 -6.81
CA ILE A 297 -21.10 5.93 -5.54
C ILE A 297 -20.61 6.87 -4.43
N LEU A 298 -19.30 7.11 -4.37
CA LEU A 298 -18.65 7.89 -3.30
C LEU A 298 -19.06 9.38 -3.35
N GLY A 299 -19.06 10.00 -4.53
CA GLY A 299 -19.41 11.41 -4.69
C GLY A 299 -20.81 11.78 -4.21
N PRO A 300 -21.88 11.03 -4.53
CA PRO A 300 -23.21 11.26 -3.96
C PRO A 300 -23.28 11.11 -2.44
N MET A 301 -22.49 10.22 -1.82
CA MET A 301 -22.42 10.07 -0.37
C MET A 301 -21.78 11.30 0.27
N GLU A 302 -20.66 11.79 -0.26
CA GLU A 302 -20.01 13.01 0.23
C GLU A 302 -20.90 14.25 0.07
N ALA A 303 -21.64 14.33 -1.05
CA ALA A 303 -22.61 15.42 -1.30
C ALA A 303 -23.78 15.47 -0.28
N ALA A 304 -23.98 14.41 0.53
CA ALA A 304 -24.94 14.44 1.65
C ALA A 304 -24.47 15.39 2.78
N GLY A 305 -23.17 15.66 2.91
CA GLY A 305 -22.61 16.73 3.72
C GLY A 305 -22.36 16.40 5.19
N ASN A 306 -22.35 15.12 5.60
CA ASN A 306 -22.02 14.72 6.97
C ASN A 306 -20.51 14.45 7.17
N GLY A 307 -19.77 14.28 6.09
CA GLY A 307 -18.34 14.03 6.13
C GLY A 307 -17.65 14.46 4.84
N THR A 308 -16.34 14.31 4.82
CA THR A 308 -15.44 14.67 3.71
C THR A 308 -14.55 13.47 3.36
N VAL A 309 -14.30 13.26 2.07
CA VAL A 309 -13.35 12.28 1.57
C VAL A 309 -11.94 12.86 1.64
N LEU A 310 -11.03 12.13 2.27
CA LEU A 310 -9.61 12.46 2.34
C LEU A 310 -8.85 11.59 1.35
N VAL A 311 -7.85 12.16 0.67
CA VAL A 311 -7.00 11.45 -0.29
C VAL A 311 -5.54 11.84 -0.08
N ALA A 312 -4.66 10.84 0.04
CA ALA A 312 -3.22 11.03 0.05
C ALA A 312 -2.58 10.14 -1.03
N PHE A 313 -1.79 10.73 -1.92
CA PHE A 313 -1.05 9.99 -2.94
C PHE A 313 0.36 9.68 -2.45
N THR A 314 0.73 8.41 -2.55
CA THR A 314 2.05 7.89 -2.19
C THR A 314 2.49 6.84 -3.22
N SER A 315 3.15 5.77 -2.79
CA SER A 315 3.66 4.70 -3.67
C SER A 315 2.62 3.63 -4.04
N SER A 316 1.33 3.78 -3.68
CA SER A 316 0.31 2.75 -3.91
C SER A 316 -0.05 2.63 -5.39
N VAL A 317 0.38 1.55 -6.05
CA VAL A 317 0.13 1.32 -7.47
C VAL A 317 -0.63 0.02 -7.70
N GLU A 318 -1.81 0.13 -8.34
CA GLU A 318 -2.51 -1.01 -8.92
C GLU A 318 -1.78 -1.44 -10.18
N ALA A 319 -1.39 -2.70 -10.28
CA ALA A 319 -0.60 -3.21 -11.40
C ALA A 319 -0.99 -4.63 -11.79
N VAL A 320 -0.84 -4.94 -13.08
CA VAL A 320 -0.84 -6.31 -13.58
C VAL A 320 0.57 -6.88 -13.44
N ARG A 321 0.66 -8.11 -12.99
CA ARG A 321 1.91 -8.85 -12.79
C ARG A 321 1.97 -10.06 -13.70
N LEU A 322 3.10 -10.23 -14.37
CA LEU A 322 3.36 -11.28 -15.36
C LEU A 322 4.36 -12.29 -14.77
N ASN A 323 3.91 -13.50 -14.49
CA ASN A 323 4.72 -14.52 -13.85
C ASN A 323 5.87 -14.97 -14.75
N GLN A 324 7.10 -14.81 -14.28
CA GLN A 324 8.31 -15.19 -15.01
C GLN A 324 8.62 -16.70 -14.94
N THR A 325 7.92 -17.46 -14.07
CA THR A 325 8.09 -18.92 -13.98
C THR A 325 6.97 -19.68 -14.67
N ASP A 326 7.17 -20.98 -14.99
CA ASP A 326 6.12 -21.84 -15.57
C ASP A 326 5.06 -22.17 -14.50
N SER A 327 4.04 -21.31 -14.41
CA SER A 327 2.93 -21.47 -13.46
C SER A 327 1.96 -22.59 -13.82
N GLU A 328 1.96 -23.05 -15.07
CA GLU A 328 1.06 -24.10 -15.58
C GLU A 328 1.72 -25.48 -15.57
N GLY A 329 2.99 -25.56 -15.20
CA GLY A 329 3.72 -26.80 -15.04
C GLY A 329 3.10 -27.74 -14.00
N SER A 330 3.42 -29.01 -14.04
CA SER A 330 2.90 -29.99 -13.09
C SER A 330 4.06 -30.75 -12.41
N PRO A 331 4.47 -30.34 -11.22
CA PRO A 331 3.99 -29.22 -10.41
C PRO A 331 4.33 -27.84 -11.02
N PRO A 332 3.64 -26.77 -10.63
CA PRO A 332 4.05 -25.42 -10.98
C PRO A 332 5.50 -25.14 -10.62
N SER A 333 6.21 -24.35 -11.43
CA SER A 333 7.61 -24.09 -11.14
C SER A 333 7.76 -23.10 -9.99
N GLU A 334 8.81 -23.30 -9.20
CA GLU A 334 9.21 -22.43 -8.09
C GLU A 334 10.72 -22.19 -8.16
N TYR A 335 11.18 -21.08 -7.56
CA TYR A 335 12.61 -20.90 -7.33
C TYR A 335 13.05 -21.71 -6.11
N GLN A 336 14.06 -22.56 -6.30
CA GLN A 336 14.64 -23.37 -5.21
C GLN A 336 16.16 -23.30 -5.28
N GLY A 337 16.75 -22.48 -4.44
CA GLY A 337 18.18 -22.49 -4.15
C GLY A 337 19.12 -21.79 -5.15
N ASP A 338 18.68 -21.51 -6.38
CA ASP A 338 19.40 -20.66 -7.33
C ASP A 338 18.40 -19.64 -7.91
N ALA A 339 18.55 -18.39 -7.49
CA ALA A 339 17.65 -17.31 -7.87
C ALA A 339 17.67 -17.00 -9.37
N THR A 340 18.71 -17.42 -10.10
CA THR A 340 18.84 -17.16 -11.54
C THR A 340 18.23 -18.27 -12.41
N ALA A 341 17.76 -19.37 -11.81
CA ALA A 341 17.23 -20.49 -12.55
C ALA A 341 16.06 -21.14 -11.80
N PRO A 342 14.80 -20.91 -12.22
CA PRO A 342 13.65 -21.56 -11.62
C PRO A 342 13.72 -23.09 -11.80
N THR A 343 13.45 -23.85 -10.73
CA THR A 343 13.28 -25.28 -10.84
C THR A 343 11.90 -25.60 -11.40
N GLY A 344 11.82 -26.36 -12.49
CA GLY A 344 10.56 -26.67 -13.17
C GLY A 344 10.33 -25.89 -14.46
N GLY A 345 11.04 -24.78 -14.68
CA GLY A 345 11.02 -24.06 -15.94
C GLY A 345 10.65 -22.58 -15.82
N THR A 346 10.93 -21.87 -16.88
CA THR A 346 10.54 -20.48 -17.09
C THR A 346 9.18 -20.41 -17.78
N SER A 347 8.44 -19.31 -17.60
CA SER A 347 7.20 -19.08 -18.32
C SER A 347 7.44 -19.15 -19.84
N PRO A 348 6.68 -19.95 -20.57
CA PRO A 348 6.79 -19.99 -22.03
C PRO A 348 6.28 -18.71 -22.71
N TYR A 349 5.63 -17.82 -21.94
CA TYR A 349 5.02 -16.59 -22.41
C TYR A 349 5.80 -15.35 -21.95
N PHE A 350 6.09 -15.25 -20.66
CA PHE A 350 6.53 -13.99 -20.03
C PHE A 350 8.01 -13.93 -19.68
N TYR A 351 8.71 -15.09 -19.61
CA TYR A 351 10.11 -15.08 -19.20
C TYR A 351 10.97 -14.24 -20.13
N GLN A 352 11.43 -13.09 -19.64
CA GLN A 352 12.22 -12.11 -20.40
C GLN A 352 11.65 -11.76 -21.79
N ASN A 353 10.34 -11.65 -21.87
CA ASN A 353 9.60 -11.39 -23.11
C ASN A 353 9.07 -9.95 -23.14
N GLU A 354 9.94 -9.02 -23.48
CA GLU A 354 9.62 -7.60 -23.60
C GLU A 354 8.53 -7.32 -24.64
N VAL A 355 8.52 -8.05 -25.76
CA VAL A 355 7.54 -7.86 -26.83
C VAL A 355 6.11 -8.05 -26.34
N LEU A 356 5.86 -9.17 -25.64
CA LEU A 356 4.52 -9.45 -25.15
C LEU A 356 4.12 -8.53 -24.00
N ALA A 357 5.03 -8.25 -23.06
CA ALA A 357 4.77 -7.33 -21.96
C ALA A 357 4.44 -5.91 -22.48
N THR A 358 5.21 -5.41 -23.44
CA THR A 358 4.97 -4.11 -24.07
C THR A 358 3.66 -4.08 -24.83
N ALA A 359 3.33 -5.10 -25.63
CA ALA A 359 2.07 -5.17 -26.37
C ALA A 359 0.85 -5.17 -25.45
N LEU A 360 0.90 -5.95 -24.35
CA LEU A 360 -0.15 -5.96 -23.32
C LEU A 360 -0.31 -4.58 -22.67
N SER A 361 0.79 -3.88 -22.39
CA SER A 361 0.79 -2.54 -21.78
C SER A 361 0.22 -1.47 -22.73
N LEU A 362 0.63 -1.47 -24.02
CA LEU A 362 0.15 -0.53 -25.05
C LEU A 362 -1.36 -0.63 -25.27
N ALA A 363 -1.93 -1.83 -25.13
CA ALA A 363 -3.35 -2.06 -25.33
C ALA A 363 -4.24 -1.46 -24.23
N ILE A 364 -3.70 -1.02 -23.08
CA ILE A 364 -4.49 -0.60 -21.92
C ILE A 364 -4.78 0.91 -21.97
N ASP A 365 -6.06 1.29 -21.81
CA ASP A 365 -6.46 2.67 -21.54
C ASP A 365 -6.47 2.96 -20.02
N ARG A 366 -5.37 3.50 -19.51
CA ARG A 366 -5.19 3.84 -18.10
C ARG A 366 -6.09 5.00 -17.65
N ASN A 367 -6.44 5.90 -18.56
CA ASN A 367 -7.35 7.00 -18.25
C ASN A 367 -8.78 6.48 -18.03
N GLU A 368 -9.23 5.53 -18.86
CA GLU A 368 -10.54 4.88 -18.68
C GLU A 368 -10.56 4.07 -17.37
N LEU A 369 -9.52 3.28 -17.08
CA LEU A 369 -9.40 2.54 -15.82
C LEU A 369 -9.48 3.49 -14.62
N THR A 370 -8.70 4.58 -14.63
CA THR A 370 -8.69 5.58 -13.56
C THR A 370 -10.08 6.19 -13.38
N ALA A 371 -10.72 6.62 -14.47
CA ALA A 371 -12.03 7.25 -14.41
C ALA A 371 -13.12 6.31 -13.86
N VAL A 372 -13.08 5.03 -14.25
CA VAL A 372 -14.07 4.02 -13.80
C VAL A 372 -13.82 3.59 -12.36
N GLY A 373 -12.57 3.37 -11.97
CA GLY A 373 -12.25 2.76 -10.68
C GLY A 373 -12.06 3.74 -9.55
N TYR A 374 -11.44 4.88 -9.82
CA TYR A 374 -10.96 5.79 -8.78
C TYR A 374 -11.37 7.27 -8.98
N GLY A 375 -11.63 7.72 -10.22
CA GLY A 375 -11.93 9.13 -10.50
C GLY A 375 -10.81 10.05 -9.99
N GLU A 376 -11.16 11.04 -9.15
CA GLU A 376 -10.21 11.99 -8.57
C GLU A 376 -9.31 11.40 -7.46
N THR A 377 -9.63 10.18 -6.99
CA THR A 377 -8.81 9.47 -6.00
C THR A 377 -7.77 8.54 -6.62
N GLY A 378 -7.54 8.63 -7.92
CA GLY A 378 -6.53 7.89 -8.67
C GLY A 378 -5.88 8.74 -9.74
N LEU A 379 -4.65 8.39 -10.10
CA LEU A 379 -3.90 8.99 -11.20
C LEU A 379 -3.42 7.87 -12.13
N PRO A 380 -3.59 7.97 -13.46
CA PRO A 380 -2.99 7.01 -14.38
C PRO A 380 -1.47 7.02 -14.20
N THR A 381 -0.83 5.87 -14.22
CA THR A 381 0.62 5.80 -14.01
C THR A 381 1.32 4.81 -14.92
N CYS A 382 2.56 5.13 -15.30
CA CYS A 382 3.47 4.28 -16.07
C CYS A 382 4.61 3.72 -15.20
N THR A 383 4.67 4.11 -13.94
CA THR A 383 5.68 3.69 -12.96
C THR A 383 5.05 2.91 -11.82
N PHE A 384 5.79 1.99 -11.23
CA PHE A 384 5.40 1.35 -9.98
C PHE A 384 5.95 2.08 -8.73
N TRP A 385 6.73 3.16 -8.95
CA TRP A 385 7.27 4.05 -7.91
C TRP A 385 6.93 5.51 -8.23
N PRO A 386 5.69 5.96 -8.03
CA PRO A 386 5.22 7.29 -8.44
C PRO A 386 5.59 8.38 -7.43
N VAL A 387 6.88 8.50 -7.04
CA VAL A 387 7.36 9.40 -6.00
C VAL A 387 8.25 10.50 -6.59
N GLY A 388 7.77 11.74 -6.56
CA GLY A 388 8.53 12.92 -6.98
C GLY A 388 9.19 12.79 -8.36
N ASP A 389 10.43 13.25 -8.46
CA ASP A 389 11.22 13.19 -9.70
C ASP A 389 11.69 11.75 -10.04
N GLU A 390 11.56 10.80 -9.10
CA GLU A 390 11.88 9.38 -9.30
C GLU A 390 10.80 8.64 -10.10
N ALA A 391 9.63 9.26 -10.32
CA ALA A 391 8.48 8.66 -10.96
C ALA A 391 8.59 8.48 -12.48
N THR A 392 9.61 9.01 -13.12
CA THR A 392 9.78 8.96 -14.58
C THR A 392 10.36 7.63 -15.05
N THR A 393 9.87 7.11 -16.18
CA THR A 393 10.34 5.88 -16.80
C THR A 393 10.54 6.06 -18.30
N SER A 394 11.26 5.13 -18.96
CA SER A 394 11.40 5.13 -20.42
C SER A 394 10.08 4.85 -21.15
N PHE A 395 9.05 4.40 -20.43
CA PHE A 395 7.73 4.06 -20.99
C PHE A 395 6.73 5.24 -20.99
N ASP A 396 7.07 6.37 -20.37
CA ASP A 396 6.13 7.51 -20.19
C ASP A 396 5.58 8.04 -21.52
N ASP A 397 6.38 8.12 -22.57
CA ASP A 397 5.95 8.62 -23.86
C ASP A 397 4.90 7.72 -24.56
N THR A 398 4.80 6.46 -24.18
CA THR A 398 3.95 5.44 -24.84
C THR A 398 2.83 4.92 -23.96
N CYS A 399 3.02 4.91 -22.65
CA CYS A 399 2.15 4.25 -21.69
C CYS A 399 0.84 5.02 -21.41
N PHE A 400 0.86 6.37 -21.43
CA PHE A 400 -0.33 7.18 -21.12
C PHE A 400 -1.38 7.24 -22.23
N THR A 401 -1.07 6.68 -23.40
CA THR A 401 -2.00 6.66 -24.53
C THR A 401 -2.20 5.22 -24.98
N GLN A 402 -3.45 4.76 -24.99
CA GLN A 402 -3.78 3.45 -25.56
C GLN A 402 -3.39 3.39 -27.05
N ASP A 403 -2.65 2.36 -27.46
CA ASP A 403 -2.23 2.12 -28.82
C ASP A 403 -2.46 0.66 -29.25
N ILE A 404 -3.72 0.35 -29.56
CA ILE A 404 -4.12 -0.98 -30.07
C ILE A 404 -3.46 -1.28 -31.43
N GLU A 405 -3.29 -0.27 -32.29
CA GLU A 405 -2.66 -0.45 -33.63
C GLU A 405 -1.16 -0.75 -33.47
N GLY A 406 -0.47 -0.02 -32.61
CA GLY A 406 0.94 -0.27 -32.29
C GLY A 406 1.16 -1.62 -31.62
N ALA A 407 0.31 -2.02 -30.67
CA ALA A 407 0.38 -3.32 -30.04
C ALA A 407 0.22 -4.48 -31.04
N ASN A 408 -0.77 -4.39 -31.93
CA ASN A 408 -0.95 -5.37 -33.01
C ASN A 408 0.27 -5.41 -33.95
N ALA A 409 0.78 -4.25 -34.37
CA ALA A 409 1.95 -4.18 -35.24
C ALA A 409 3.20 -4.81 -34.59
N LEU A 410 3.43 -4.54 -33.29
CA LEU A 410 4.52 -5.11 -32.51
C LEU A 410 4.43 -6.65 -32.45
N LEU A 411 3.22 -7.19 -32.21
CA LEU A 411 2.99 -8.63 -32.18
C LEU A 411 3.21 -9.26 -33.56
N ASP A 412 2.67 -8.65 -34.65
CA ASP A 412 2.83 -9.13 -36.02
C ASP A 412 4.30 -9.18 -36.45
N GLU A 413 5.07 -8.12 -36.16
CA GLU A 413 6.48 -8.01 -36.52
C GLU A 413 7.35 -9.08 -35.82
N ASN A 414 6.90 -9.55 -34.63
CA ASN A 414 7.60 -10.55 -33.84
C ASN A 414 7.02 -11.97 -33.96
N GLY A 415 6.08 -12.18 -34.93
CA GLY A 415 5.60 -13.50 -35.30
C GLY A 415 4.50 -14.07 -34.40
N TYR A 416 3.84 -13.22 -33.59
CA TYR A 416 2.63 -13.59 -32.88
C TYR A 416 1.44 -13.41 -33.82
N VAL A 417 0.95 -14.51 -34.37
CA VAL A 417 -0.11 -14.49 -35.42
C VAL A 417 -1.18 -15.51 -35.09
N ASP A 418 -2.43 -15.21 -35.43
CA ASP A 418 -3.53 -16.18 -35.36
C ASP A 418 -3.37 -17.14 -36.58
N THR A 419 -2.98 -18.38 -36.31
CA THR A 419 -2.63 -19.38 -37.33
C THR A 419 -3.79 -20.27 -37.70
N ASP A 420 -4.86 -20.33 -36.93
CA ASP A 420 -6.02 -21.20 -37.15
C ASP A 420 -7.36 -20.45 -37.28
N ASP A 421 -7.31 -19.11 -37.34
CA ASP A 421 -8.42 -18.20 -37.51
C ASP A 421 -9.49 -18.29 -36.38
N ASP A 422 -9.08 -18.58 -35.15
CA ASP A 422 -9.99 -18.63 -34.01
C ASP A 422 -10.11 -17.28 -33.25
N GLY A 423 -9.28 -16.29 -33.59
CA GLY A 423 -9.24 -14.95 -33.02
C GLY A 423 -8.20 -14.78 -31.91
N VAL A 424 -7.53 -15.85 -31.51
CA VAL A 424 -6.43 -15.84 -30.53
C VAL A 424 -5.11 -15.99 -31.29
N ARG A 425 -4.12 -15.17 -30.94
CA ARG A 425 -2.78 -15.28 -31.50
C ARG A 425 -2.00 -16.40 -30.85
N GLU A 426 -1.09 -17.00 -31.58
CA GLU A 426 -0.08 -17.90 -31.03
C GLU A 426 1.27 -17.20 -30.91
N THR A 427 2.08 -17.69 -29.94
CA THR A 427 3.51 -17.40 -29.89
C THR A 427 4.22 -17.91 -31.14
N PRO A 428 5.45 -17.45 -31.45
CA PRO A 428 6.25 -18.02 -32.54
C PRO A 428 6.46 -19.54 -32.47
N ASP A 429 6.32 -20.13 -31.26
CA ASP A 429 6.42 -21.58 -31.02
C ASP A 429 5.05 -22.29 -31.10
N GLY A 430 3.97 -21.58 -31.38
CA GLY A 430 2.62 -22.11 -31.62
C GLY A 430 1.80 -22.34 -30.33
N LEU A 431 2.09 -21.62 -29.23
CA LEU A 431 1.27 -21.63 -28.03
C LEU A 431 0.22 -20.51 -28.10
N PRO A 432 -1.07 -20.80 -27.82
CA PRO A 432 -2.11 -19.76 -27.85
C PRO A 432 -1.90 -18.72 -26.74
N LEU A 433 -2.16 -17.44 -27.05
CA LEU A 433 -2.15 -16.37 -26.05
C LEU A 433 -3.46 -16.36 -25.26
N SER A 434 -3.66 -17.38 -24.44
CA SER A 434 -4.84 -17.54 -23.57
C SER A 434 -4.38 -17.72 -22.13
N PHE A 435 -4.83 -16.85 -21.21
CA PHE A 435 -4.30 -16.75 -19.86
C PHE A 435 -5.38 -16.74 -18.78
N GLU A 436 -5.17 -17.48 -17.69
CA GLU A 436 -5.90 -17.26 -16.45
C GLU A 436 -5.44 -15.93 -15.83
N TYR A 437 -6.37 -14.97 -15.68
CA TYR A 437 -6.13 -13.64 -15.13
C TYR A 437 -6.83 -13.50 -13.77
N VAL A 438 -6.05 -13.40 -12.71
CA VAL A 438 -6.52 -13.52 -11.32
C VAL A 438 -6.45 -12.18 -10.60
N THR A 439 -7.50 -11.87 -9.84
CA THR A 439 -7.50 -10.78 -8.84
C THR A 439 -8.42 -11.15 -7.67
N SER A 440 -8.52 -10.26 -6.66
CA SER A 440 -9.45 -10.43 -5.55
C SER A 440 -10.90 -10.14 -5.95
N THR A 441 -11.84 -10.45 -5.05
CA THR A 441 -13.27 -10.13 -5.20
C THR A 441 -13.59 -8.63 -5.02
N ASN A 442 -12.59 -7.75 -5.03
CA ASN A 442 -12.77 -6.30 -5.00
C ASN A 442 -13.49 -5.80 -6.27
N ALA A 443 -14.56 -5.01 -6.13
CA ALA A 443 -15.39 -4.59 -7.24
C ALA A 443 -14.67 -3.71 -8.27
N VAL A 444 -13.77 -2.81 -7.84
CA VAL A 444 -12.94 -1.98 -8.73
C VAL A 444 -12.03 -2.86 -9.56
N ARG A 445 -11.36 -3.83 -8.94
CA ARG A 445 -10.48 -4.77 -9.64
C ARG A 445 -11.22 -5.67 -10.61
N GLN A 446 -12.43 -6.10 -10.29
CA GLN A 446 -13.27 -6.87 -11.23
C GLN A 446 -13.62 -6.02 -12.46
N SER A 447 -13.97 -4.73 -12.26
CA SER A 447 -14.20 -3.81 -13.37
C SER A 447 -12.95 -3.59 -14.22
N PHE A 448 -11.78 -3.50 -13.60
CA PHE A 448 -10.50 -3.41 -14.33
C PHE A 448 -10.22 -4.67 -15.14
N GLN A 449 -10.47 -5.84 -14.56
CA GLN A 449 -10.32 -7.13 -15.23
C GLN A 449 -11.18 -7.21 -16.49
N ASP A 450 -12.45 -6.80 -16.40
CA ASP A 450 -13.39 -6.79 -17.53
C ASP A 450 -12.91 -5.85 -18.66
N LEU A 451 -12.46 -4.63 -18.30
CA LEU A 451 -11.97 -3.65 -19.28
C LEU A 451 -10.66 -4.12 -19.94
N ILE A 452 -9.70 -4.58 -19.14
CA ILE A 452 -8.40 -5.05 -19.65
C ILE A 452 -8.57 -6.28 -20.54
N ALA A 453 -9.43 -7.22 -20.17
CA ALA A 453 -9.77 -8.37 -21.02
C ALA A 453 -10.31 -7.91 -22.38
N GLY A 454 -11.22 -6.91 -22.41
CA GLY A 454 -11.74 -6.34 -23.65
C GLY A 454 -10.70 -5.58 -24.48
N TYR A 455 -9.68 -4.99 -23.88
CA TYR A 455 -8.56 -4.38 -24.61
C TYR A 455 -7.65 -5.47 -25.20
N TRP A 456 -7.32 -6.50 -24.43
CA TRP A 456 -6.45 -7.58 -24.89
C TRP A 456 -7.09 -8.46 -25.96
N GLU A 457 -8.42 -8.64 -25.95
CA GLU A 457 -9.14 -9.30 -27.05
C GLU A 457 -8.89 -8.61 -28.39
N GLN A 458 -8.77 -7.28 -28.42
CA GLN A 458 -8.51 -6.51 -29.65
C GLN A 458 -7.10 -6.73 -30.23
N ILE A 459 -6.20 -7.30 -29.45
CA ILE A 459 -4.86 -7.67 -29.90
C ILE A 459 -4.65 -9.20 -29.97
N GLY A 460 -5.76 -9.97 -29.95
CA GLY A 460 -5.74 -11.42 -30.09
C GLY A 460 -5.25 -12.17 -28.86
N VAL A 461 -5.48 -11.63 -27.67
CA VAL A 461 -5.18 -12.27 -26.38
C VAL A 461 -6.47 -12.59 -25.65
N GLU A 462 -6.67 -13.86 -25.32
CA GLU A 462 -7.80 -14.36 -24.56
C GLU A 462 -7.48 -14.40 -23.06
N THR A 463 -8.47 -14.11 -22.21
CA THR A 463 -8.32 -14.21 -20.76
C THR A 463 -9.46 -15.01 -20.12
N GLU A 464 -9.11 -15.93 -19.22
CA GLU A 464 -10.03 -16.58 -18.29
C GLU A 464 -9.97 -15.83 -16.95
N MET A 465 -11.03 -15.08 -16.64
CA MET A 465 -11.07 -14.26 -15.42
C MET A 465 -11.37 -15.11 -14.19
N ARG A 466 -10.57 -14.93 -13.13
CA ARG A 466 -10.75 -15.58 -11.84
C ARG A 466 -10.70 -14.55 -10.71
N ASN A 467 -11.68 -14.61 -9.81
CA ASN A 467 -11.74 -13.77 -8.61
C ASN A 467 -11.62 -14.63 -7.36
N VAL A 468 -10.71 -14.27 -6.48
CA VAL A 468 -10.41 -14.97 -5.23
C VAL A 468 -10.84 -14.12 -4.05
N ASP A 469 -11.41 -14.72 -3.02
CA ASP A 469 -11.71 -14.03 -1.76
C ASP A 469 -10.45 -13.33 -1.23
N ALA A 470 -10.56 -12.07 -0.82
CA ALA A 470 -9.42 -11.27 -0.41
C ALA A 470 -8.67 -11.85 0.80
N GLY A 471 -9.38 -12.52 1.72
CA GLY A 471 -8.77 -13.19 2.87
C GLY A 471 -7.92 -14.41 2.49
N LEU A 472 -8.20 -15.05 1.34
CA LEU A 472 -7.38 -16.13 0.79
C LEU A 472 -6.28 -15.61 -0.13
N PHE A 473 -6.59 -14.58 -0.93
CA PHE A 473 -5.67 -14.02 -1.91
C PHE A 473 -4.47 -13.34 -1.24
N PHE A 474 -4.73 -12.60 -0.15
CA PHE A 474 -3.73 -11.89 0.65
C PHE A 474 -3.41 -12.60 1.98
N ASP A 475 -3.60 -13.92 2.05
CA ASP A 475 -3.22 -14.72 3.23
C ASP A 475 -1.70 -14.89 3.30
N GLY A 476 -1.03 -14.17 4.19
CA GLY A 476 0.42 -14.24 4.39
C GLY A 476 0.93 -15.62 4.84
N THR A 477 0.05 -16.51 5.35
CA THR A 477 0.42 -17.89 5.67
C THR A 477 0.49 -18.79 4.44
N CYS A 478 -0.05 -18.33 3.32
CA CYS A 478 -0.12 -19.04 2.06
C CYS A 478 -0.66 -20.48 2.19
N ALA A 479 -1.66 -20.69 3.04
CA ALA A 479 -2.30 -21.99 3.20
C ALA A 479 -3.01 -22.44 1.91
N SER A 480 -3.52 -21.52 1.11
CA SER A 480 -4.14 -21.75 -0.20
C SER A 480 -3.12 -21.65 -1.33
N ASP A 481 -3.37 -22.36 -2.45
CA ASP A 481 -2.64 -22.18 -3.70
C ASP A 481 -3.09 -20.92 -4.48
N ASP A 482 -4.09 -20.23 -3.98
CA ASP A 482 -4.59 -18.95 -4.53
C ASP A 482 -3.94 -17.72 -3.86
N CYS A 483 -3.02 -17.89 -2.90
CA CYS A 483 -2.31 -16.77 -2.30
C CYS A 483 -1.33 -16.12 -3.30
N ILE A 484 -1.16 -14.80 -3.20
CA ILE A 484 -0.32 -14.04 -4.16
C ILE A 484 1.13 -14.49 -4.17
N TRP A 485 1.71 -14.90 -3.02
CA TRP A 485 3.11 -15.32 -2.92
C TRP A 485 3.41 -16.64 -3.66
N LYS A 486 2.44 -17.56 -3.75
CA LYS A 486 2.60 -18.77 -4.56
C LYS A 486 2.54 -18.47 -6.05
N PHE A 487 1.75 -17.53 -6.48
CA PHE A 487 1.58 -17.09 -7.87
C PHE A 487 1.57 -18.26 -8.87
N PHE A 488 0.78 -19.29 -8.60
CA PHE A 488 0.60 -20.44 -9.50
C PHE A 488 -0.41 -20.12 -10.62
N ARG A 489 -0.26 -18.96 -11.25
CA ARG A 489 -1.08 -18.46 -12.35
C ARG A 489 -0.21 -17.60 -13.27
N PRO A 490 -0.54 -17.45 -14.56
CA PRO A 490 0.24 -16.61 -15.47
C PRO A 490 0.14 -15.12 -15.16
N ILE A 491 -1.05 -14.63 -14.76
CA ILE A 491 -1.30 -13.20 -14.55
C ILE A 491 -2.05 -12.95 -13.23
N GLN A 492 -1.57 -11.98 -12.45
CA GLN A 492 -2.26 -11.45 -11.28
C GLN A 492 -2.39 -9.93 -11.35
N MET A 493 -3.38 -9.36 -10.62
CA MET A 493 -3.54 -7.91 -10.47
C MET A 493 -3.88 -7.56 -9.02
N TYR A 494 -3.12 -6.64 -8.45
CA TYR A 494 -3.34 -6.06 -7.13
C TYR A 494 -2.50 -4.81 -6.91
N THR A 495 -2.80 -4.05 -5.84
CA THR A 495 -2.00 -2.89 -5.40
C THR A 495 -0.81 -3.35 -4.56
N ASN A 496 0.35 -2.76 -4.79
CA ASN A 496 1.47 -2.78 -3.86
C ASN A 496 1.87 -1.35 -3.47
N SER A 497 2.47 -1.19 -2.28
CA SER A 497 2.88 0.10 -1.73
C SER A 497 4.10 -0.06 -0.83
N SER A 498 4.86 1.02 -0.64
CA SER A 498 5.94 1.11 0.34
C SER A 498 5.45 1.74 1.64
N VAL A 499 6.13 1.42 2.73
CA VAL A 499 6.11 2.21 3.96
C VAL A 499 7.29 3.17 3.91
N GLY A 500 7.00 4.46 4.08
CA GLY A 500 7.97 5.53 3.91
C GLY A 500 8.36 5.83 2.45
N PRO A 501 8.99 6.97 2.23
CA PRO A 501 9.24 7.50 0.88
C PRO A 501 10.57 7.04 0.26
N ASP A 502 11.36 6.18 0.91
CA ASP A 502 12.64 5.74 0.37
C ASP A 502 12.52 4.56 -0.59
N ALA A 503 12.99 4.76 -1.83
CA ALA A 503 12.96 3.75 -2.87
C ALA A 503 13.74 2.48 -2.52
N VAL A 504 14.82 2.56 -1.73
CA VAL A 504 15.67 1.40 -1.40
C VAL A 504 14.87 0.31 -0.71
N SER A 505 14.01 0.66 0.24
CA SER A 505 13.18 -0.30 0.96
C SER A 505 12.16 -1.00 0.06
N TYR A 506 11.61 -0.29 -0.92
CA TYR A 506 10.63 -0.84 -1.85
C TYR A 506 11.26 -1.68 -2.97
N PHE A 507 12.38 -1.21 -3.52
CA PHE A 507 13.09 -1.88 -4.61
C PHE A 507 13.82 -3.16 -4.15
N LEU A 508 14.11 -3.29 -2.86
CA LEU A 508 14.54 -4.56 -2.25
C LEU A 508 13.61 -5.71 -2.63
N GLY A 509 12.29 -5.44 -2.66
CA GLY A 509 11.26 -6.41 -2.99
C GLY A 509 11.35 -7.03 -4.40
N PHE A 510 12.24 -6.58 -5.28
CA PHE A 510 12.46 -7.15 -6.61
C PHE A 510 13.79 -7.90 -6.75
N LEU A 511 14.57 -8.05 -5.67
CA LEU A 511 15.80 -8.83 -5.69
C LEU A 511 15.54 -10.33 -5.92
N CYS A 512 16.50 -11.01 -6.49
CA CYS A 512 16.44 -12.44 -6.74
C CYS A 512 16.25 -13.27 -5.46
N ASP A 513 16.86 -12.89 -4.35
CA ASP A 513 16.75 -13.60 -3.06
C ASP A 513 15.42 -13.36 -2.35
N GLN A 514 14.64 -12.36 -2.80
CA GLN A 514 13.31 -12.06 -2.30
C GLN A 514 12.18 -12.86 -3.00
N ILE A 515 12.52 -13.81 -3.86
CA ILE A 515 11.50 -14.63 -4.56
C ILE A 515 10.88 -15.66 -3.61
N PRO A 516 9.54 -15.63 -3.42
CA PRO A 516 8.85 -16.62 -2.60
C PRO A 516 8.93 -18.02 -3.19
N SER A 517 9.20 -18.99 -2.32
CA SER A 517 9.27 -20.41 -2.68
C SER A 517 8.90 -21.31 -1.49
N SER A 518 8.71 -22.59 -1.73
CA SER A 518 8.51 -23.56 -0.64
C SER A 518 9.73 -23.69 0.28
N ALA A 519 10.92 -23.33 -0.20
CA ALA A 519 12.16 -23.39 0.57
C ALA A 519 12.26 -22.30 1.64
N ASN A 520 11.67 -21.12 1.39
CA ASN A 520 11.62 -19.99 2.34
C ASN A 520 10.21 -19.80 2.95
N SER A 521 9.38 -20.85 2.92
CA SER A 521 8.01 -20.83 3.46
C SER A 521 7.11 -19.77 2.78
N TRP A 522 7.35 -19.47 1.53
CA TRP A 522 6.68 -18.44 0.72
C TRP A 522 6.92 -17.00 1.20
N GLY A 523 7.99 -16.79 1.98
CA GLY A 523 8.45 -15.45 2.36
C GLY A 523 9.16 -14.74 1.21
N GLY A 524 9.20 -13.40 1.27
CA GLY A 524 9.83 -12.54 0.27
C GLY A 524 8.80 -11.72 -0.53
N GLU A 525 9.30 -10.67 -1.17
CA GLU A 525 8.47 -9.64 -1.79
C GLU A 525 8.53 -9.65 -3.33
N ASN A 526 9.46 -10.43 -3.93
CA ASN A 526 9.57 -10.56 -5.38
C ASN A 526 8.51 -11.49 -5.95
N LEU A 527 7.27 -11.01 -5.97
CA LEU A 527 6.11 -11.81 -6.37
C LEU A 527 6.07 -12.05 -7.88
N ASP A 528 6.66 -11.16 -8.69
CA ASP A 528 6.71 -11.29 -10.15
C ASP A 528 7.72 -12.35 -10.59
N ARG A 529 8.64 -12.69 -9.69
CA ARG A 529 9.74 -13.63 -9.93
C ARG A 529 10.68 -13.20 -11.05
N TYR A 530 10.74 -11.89 -11.28
CA TYR A 530 11.76 -11.30 -12.14
C TYR A 530 13.11 -11.36 -11.43
N CYS A 531 14.13 -11.88 -12.10
CA CYS A 531 15.44 -12.06 -11.49
C CYS A 531 16.53 -11.92 -12.55
N THR A 532 17.42 -10.93 -12.36
CA THR A 532 18.61 -10.74 -13.18
C THR A 532 19.78 -10.24 -12.33
N GLU A 533 21.00 -10.66 -12.69
CA GLU A 533 22.21 -10.15 -12.05
C GLU A 533 22.37 -8.62 -12.24
N GLU A 534 21.80 -8.07 -13.32
CA GLU A 534 21.84 -6.64 -13.63
C GLU A 534 21.00 -5.84 -12.61
N TYR A 535 19.78 -6.31 -12.31
CA TYR A 535 18.92 -5.67 -11.30
C TYR A 535 19.60 -5.69 -9.93
N ASP A 536 20.06 -6.86 -9.48
CA ASP A 536 20.71 -7.02 -8.17
C ASP A 536 21.95 -6.12 -8.05
N ALA A 537 22.75 -5.98 -9.13
CA ALA A 537 23.92 -5.12 -9.14
C ALA A 537 23.56 -3.62 -9.10
N LEU A 538 22.50 -3.19 -9.82
CA LEU A 538 22.01 -1.81 -9.78
C LEU A 538 21.39 -1.48 -8.43
N TYR A 539 20.62 -2.40 -7.85
CA TYR A 539 20.09 -2.24 -6.51
C TYR A 539 21.21 -2.08 -5.46
N ALA A 540 22.25 -2.90 -5.54
CA ALA A 540 23.38 -2.77 -4.64
C ALA A 540 24.10 -1.40 -4.77
N GLN A 541 24.07 -0.77 -5.96
CA GLN A 541 24.56 0.60 -6.13
C GLN A 541 23.59 1.61 -5.48
N LEU A 542 22.28 1.49 -5.75
CA LEU A 542 21.24 2.35 -5.16
C LEU A 542 21.30 2.33 -3.63
N ALA A 543 21.39 1.15 -3.03
CA ALA A 543 21.48 0.96 -1.58
C ALA A 543 22.71 1.62 -0.94
N GLY A 544 23.76 1.92 -1.73
CA GLY A 544 24.95 2.65 -1.28
C GLY A 544 24.92 4.15 -1.54
N MET A 545 23.86 4.68 -2.19
CA MET A 545 23.77 6.10 -2.57
C MET A 545 23.08 6.93 -1.49
N ALA A 546 23.64 8.09 -1.16
CA ALA A 546 22.96 9.06 -0.33
C ALA A 546 21.66 9.56 -1.01
N PRO A 547 20.64 9.98 -0.24
CA PRO A 547 19.37 10.47 -0.81
C PRO A 547 19.53 11.65 -1.79
N ASP A 548 20.58 12.46 -1.64
CA ASP A 548 20.91 13.60 -2.48
C ASP A 548 22.00 13.30 -3.54
N ASP A 549 22.37 12.03 -3.74
CA ASP A 549 23.32 11.63 -4.78
C ASP A 549 22.73 11.93 -6.17
N PRO A 550 23.40 12.71 -7.02
CA PRO A 550 22.88 13.08 -8.34
C PRO A 550 22.67 11.89 -9.29
N ALA A 551 23.28 10.72 -9.04
CA ALA A 551 23.08 9.51 -9.83
C ALA A 551 21.90 8.65 -9.35
N ARG A 552 21.32 8.97 -8.17
CA ARG A 552 20.28 8.16 -7.54
C ARG A 552 19.03 8.04 -8.43
N ILE A 553 18.53 9.15 -8.94
CA ILE A 553 17.35 9.19 -9.81
C ILE A 553 17.56 8.34 -11.08
N ASP A 554 18.68 8.50 -11.75
CA ASP A 554 18.99 7.71 -12.96
C ASP A 554 19.09 6.21 -12.65
N THR A 555 19.57 5.82 -11.47
CA THR A 555 19.66 4.42 -11.05
C THR A 555 18.27 3.86 -10.76
N ILE A 556 17.40 4.63 -10.11
CA ILE A 556 16.00 4.26 -9.85
C ILE A 556 15.24 4.06 -11.16
N HIS A 557 15.41 4.97 -12.15
CA HIS A 557 14.80 4.82 -13.47
C HIS A 557 15.25 3.53 -14.17
N GLN A 558 16.55 3.21 -14.15
CA GLN A 558 17.06 1.98 -14.75
C GLN A 558 16.48 0.73 -14.06
N LEU A 559 16.36 0.72 -12.73
CA LEU A 559 15.76 -0.39 -11.99
C LEU A 559 14.28 -0.55 -12.34
N GLN A 560 13.53 0.55 -12.45
CA GLN A 560 12.15 0.51 -12.89
C GLN A 560 12.02 -0.05 -14.31
N ASP A 561 12.79 0.46 -15.26
CA ASP A 561 12.76 0.03 -16.66
C ASP A 561 13.01 -1.47 -16.81
N LEU A 562 13.93 -2.05 -16.02
CA LEU A 562 14.18 -3.49 -16.02
C LEU A 562 12.96 -4.31 -15.62
N VAL A 563 12.24 -3.91 -14.58
CA VAL A 563 11.03 -4.63 -14.12
C VAL A 563 9.87 -4.43 -15.09
N LEU A 564 9.66 -3.19 -15.54
CA LEU A 564 8.57 -2.82 -16.45
C LEU A 564 8.69 -3.47 -17.83
N SER A 565 9.91 -3.71 -18.29
CA SER A 565 10.16 -4.38 -19.57
C SER A 565 9.61 -5.81 -19.63
N TYR A 566 9.44 -6.49 -18.48
CA TYR A 566 9.18 -7.93 -18.49
C TYR A 566 8.07 -8.40 -17.55
N ALA A 567 7.91 -7.77 -16.39
CA ALA A 567 7.23 -8.42 -15.28
C ALA A 567 6.02 -7.66 -14.72
N LEU A 568 5.95 -6.33 -14.93
CA LEU A 568 4.97 -5.50 -14.25
C LEU A 568 4.40 -4.43 -15.20
N ILE A 569 3.07 -4.31 -15.21
CA ILE A 569 2.34 -3.29 -15.99
C ILE A 569 1.59 -2.41 -15.00
N PRO A 570 2.10 -1.20 -14.68
CA PRO A 570 1.40 -0.23 -13.84
C PRO A 570 0.12 0.27 -14.50
N LEU A 571 -0.90 0.51 -13.70
CA LEU A 571 -2.21 0.95 -14.17
C LEU A 571 -2.58 2.31 -13.56
N VAL A 572 -2.74 2.35 -12.25
CA VAL A 572 -3.23 3.52 -11.51
C VAL A 572 -2.44 3.66 -10.21
N ASN A 573 -1.85 4.85 -9.99
CA ASN A 573 -1.45 5.26 -8.66
C ASN A 573 -2.74 5.64 -7.92
N ARG A 574 -3.16 4.78 -7.01
CA ARG A 574 -4.36 5.03 -6.22
C ARG A 574 -4.02 5.78 -4.94
N GLY A 575 -4.81 6.78 -4.60
CA GLY A 575 -4.71 7.42 -3.30
C GLY A 575 -5.04 6.44 -2.15
N THR A 576 -4.44 6.68 -1.00
CA THR A 576 -5.01 6.27 0.28
C THR A 576 -6.26 7.10 0.46
N VAL A 577 -7.42 6.47 0.56
CA VAL A 577 -8.72 7.13 0.58
C VAL A 577 -9.46 6.76 1.85
N SER A 578 -9.83 7.76 2.63
CA SER A 578 -10.60 7.59 3.86
C SER A 578 -11.69 8.66 3.94
N ALA A 579 -12.67 8.48 4.80
CA ALA A 579 -13.68 9.50 5.07
C ALA A 579 -13.64 9.91 6.54
N VAL A 580 -13.82 11.20 6.77
CA VAL A 580 -13.93 11.77 8.11
C VAL A 580 -15.23 12.53 8.27
N SER A 581 -15.90 12.39 9.43
CA SER A 581 -17.04 13.21 9.80
C SER A 581 -16.68 14.68 9.91
N ASN A 582 -17.54 15.57 9.40
CA ASN A 582 -17.35 17.03 9.53
C ASN A 582 -17.37 17.53 11.00
N GLU A 583 -17.74 16.67 11.95
CA GLU A 583 -17.64 16.95 13.39
C GLU A 583 -16.22 16.74 13.94
N ILE A 584 -15.36 15.98 13.24
CA ILE A 584 -13.99 15.70 13.65
C ILE A 584 -13.04 16.71 13.01
N GLN A 585 -12.12 17.24 13.81
CA GLN A 585 -11.11 18.22 13.40
C GLN A 585 -9.72 17.72 13.75
N GLY A 586 -8.70 18.22 13.05
CA GLY A 586 -7.30 17.87 13.28
C GLY A 586 -6.83 16.62 12.53
N VAL A 587 -7.69 15.98 11.75
CA VAL A 587 -7.31 14.79 10.97
C VAL A 587 -6.39 15.21 9.82
N ALA A 588 -5.17 14.68 9.82
CA ALA A 588 -4.22 14.80 8.73
C ALA A 588 -3.97 13.39 8.15
N LEU A 589 -4.54 13.10 6.98
CA LEU A 589 -4.37 11.78 6.37
C LEU A 589 -2.91 11.54 6.02
N ASN A 590 -2.35 10.46 6.53
CA ASN A 590 -0.98 10.04 6.26
C ASN A 590 -0.98 8.80 5.34
N GLY A 591 -0.29 8.89 4.23
CA GLY A 591 -0.14 7.78 3.31
C GLY A 591 1.20 7.04 3.44
N TRP A 592 2.15 7.60 4.20
CA TRP A 592 3.49 7.03 4.41
C TRP A 592 3.60 6.24 5.72
N ASP A 593 2.70 6.50 6.67
CA ASP A 593 2.65 5.87 7.98
C ASP A 593 1.20 5.54 8.37
N SER A 594 0.93 5.35 9.66
CA SER A 594 -0.43 5.12 10.14
C SER A 594 -1.37 6.28 9.77
N GLU A 595 -2.57 5.97 9.27
CA GLU A 595 -3.62 6.99 9.08
C GLU A 595 -4.09 7.60 10.42
N TYR A 596 -3.73 6.97 11.55
CA TYR A 596 -4.04 7.44 12.91
C TYR A 596 -2.84 8.11 13.60
N TRP A 597 -1.78 8.44 12.85
CA TRP A 597 -0.50 8.95 13.35
C TRP A 597 -0.61 10.15 14.30
N ASN A 598 -1.61 11.02 14.08
CA ASN A 598 -1.86 12.20 14.92
C ASN A 598 -3.22 12.14 15.64
N VAL A 599 -3.72 10.94 15.97
CA VAL A 599 -5.06 10.74 16.55
C VAL A 599 -5.25 11.46 17.89
N GLU A 600 -4.20 11.69 18.63
CA GLU A 600 -4.19 12.44 19.89
C GLU A 600 -4.54 13.93 19.71
N GLU A 601 -4.34 14.47 18.51
CA GLU A 601 -4.68 15.85 18.12
C GLU A 601 -6.12 15.99 17.63
N TRP A 602 -6.78 14.85 17.33
CA TRP A 602 -8.15 14.90 16.80
C TRP A 602 -9.13 15.38 17.88
N THR A 603 -10.02 16.27 17.50
CA THR A 603 -11.04 16.84 18.40
C THR A 603 -12.43 16.76 17.76
N ARG A 604 -13.47 16.96 18.57
CA ARG A 604 -14.85 17.05 18.07
C ARG A 604 -15.40 18.46 18.30
N SER A 605 -15.98 19.08 17.23
CA SER A 605 -16.55 20.42 17.23
C SER A 605 -17.90 20.51 17.97
#